data_8bfc1f0f17277c7fcd071f4c02f6b5c2
#
_entry.id   8bfc1f0f17277c7fcd071f4c02f6b5c2
#
_cell.length_a   1.000
_cell.length_b   1.000
_cell.length_c   1.000
_cell.angle_alpha   90.00
_cell.angle_beta   90.00
_cell.angle_gamma   90.00
#
_symmetry.space_group_name_H-M   'P 1'
#
loop_
_entity.id
_entity.type
_entity.pdbx_description
1 polymer ?
#
loop_
_entity_poly.entity_id
_entity_poly.type
_entity_poly.pdbx_seq_one_letter_code
_entity_poly.pdbx_strand_id
1 'polypeptide(L)'
;MFGKGFILREENDMIIKSVNLETVCGITSKLPDNTLPEVAFAGKSNVGKSSLINALMNRKSYARISAQPGKTQTINYYNINEELYYVDLPGYGFAKVTQSVKEKWGHMIENYLQTSKQLKMVFLLIDIRHKPSKNDVMMYDWILHNGYRPVTVSYTHLTLPTKA
;
A
#
# COMPACT_ATOMS: atom_id res chain seq x y z
N MET A 1 -11.04 35.19 31.25
CA MET A 1 -11.41 35.45 29.90
C MET A 1 -10.55 34.57 28.98
N PHE A 2 -11.10 33.50 28.50
CA PHE A 2 -10.70 32.57 27.43
C PHE A 2 -9.28 32.03 27.40
N GLY A 3 -8.93 31.17 28.34
CA GLY A 3 -7.89 30.16 28.17
C GLY A 3 -8.51 28.90 27.57
N LYS A 4 -8.52 28.74 26.23
CA LYS A 4 -8.74 27.43 25.62
C LYS A 4 -7.46 26.62 25.79
N GLY A 5 -7.45 25.76 26.81
CA GLY A 5 -6.42 24.73 26.94
C GLY A 5 -6.41 23.88 25.67
N PHE A 6 -5.36 24.03 24.89
CA PHE A 6 -5.00 23.06 23.87
C PHE A 6 -4.57 21.80 24.62
N ILE A 7 -5.48 20.84 24.71
CA ILE A 7 -5.11 19.50 25.14
C ILE A 7 -4.24 18.96 24.03
N LEU A 8 -2.93 19.01 24.22
CA LEU A 8 -1.99 18.21 23.46
C LEU A 8 -2.40 16.75 23.75
N ARG A 9 -3.07 16.11 22.81
CA ARG A 9 -3.16 14.65 22.84
C ARG A 9 -1.70 14.18 22.78
N GLU A 10 -1.28 13.42 23.78
CA GLU A 10 -0.03 12.67 23.69
C GLU A 10 -0.12 11.89 22.40
N GLU A 11 0.72 12.25 21.41
CA GLU A 11 0.92 11.46 20.20
C GLU A 11 1.55 10.16 20.70
N ASN A 12 0.74 9.13 20.86
CA ASN A 12 1.26 7.79 21.05
C ASN A 12 1.87 7.36 19.71
N ASP A 13 3.13 7.66 19.53
CA ASP A 13 3.90 7.18 18.40
C ASP A 13 3.83 5.66 18.38
N MET A 14 3.35 5.09 17.27
CA MET A 14 3.32 3.65 17.09
C MET A 14 4.74 3.11 16.99
N ILE A 15 5.20 2.43 18.01
CA ILE A 15 6.52 1.81 18.02
C ILE A 15 6.43 0.45 17.30
N ILE A 16 7.15 0.29 16.21
CA ILE A 16 7.24 -0.98 15.49
C ILE A 16 8.20 -1.93 16.21
N LYS A 17 7.66 -2.91 16.89
CA LYS A 17 8.39 -3.94 17.64
C LYS A 17 8.65 -5.18 16.79
N SER A 18 7.63 -5.64 16.07
CA SER A 18 7.71 -6.84 15.23
C SER A 18 7.10 -6.60 13.84
N VAL A 19 7.67 -7.27 12.85
CA VAL A 19 7.17 -7.31 11.46
C VAL A 19 7.35 -8.71 10.92
N ASN A 20 6.27 -9.33 10.45
CA ASN A 20 6.30 -10.66 9.84
C ASN A 20 5.52 -10.66 8.53
N LEU A 21 6.15 -11.12 7.45
CA LEU A 21 5.43 -11.44 6.22
C LEU A 21 4.69 -12.78 6.43
N GLU A 22 3.39 -12.68 6.69
CA GLU A 22 2.58 -13.87 7.01
C GLU A 22 1.98 -14.53 5.78
N THR A 23 1.46 -13.73 4.87
CA THR A 23 0.70 -14.25 3.73
C THR A 23 1.12 -13.55 2.44
N VAL A 24 1.24 -14.35 1.39
CA VAL A 24 1.51 -13.91 0.03
C VAL A 24 0.44 -14.51 -0.88
N CYS A 25 -0.46 -13.67 -1.40
CA CYS A 25 -1.56 -14.09 -2.26
C CYS A 25 -1.24 -13.79 -3.72
N GLY A 26 -1.19 -14.82 -4.55
CA GLY A 26 -1.15 -14.71 -6.01
C GLY A 26 -2.56 -14.62 -6.60
N ILE A 27 -2.64 -14.59 -7.93
CA ILE A 27 -3.90 -14.42 -8.70
C ILE A 27 -4.95 -15.50 -8.36
N THR A 28 -4.51 -16.71 -8.10
CA THR A 28 -5.39 -17.86 -7.80
C THR A 28 -5.55 -18.14 -6.31
N SER A 29 -4.88 -17.37 -5.46
CA SER A 29 -4.92 -17.59 -4.02
C SER A 29 -6.21 -17.05 -3.42
N LYS A 30 -6.77 -17.78 -2.45
CA LYS A 30 -7.81 -17.27 -1.59
C LYS A 30 -7.20 -16.22 -0.65
N LEU A 31 -7.91 -15.11 -0.47
CA LEU A 31 -7.50 -14.10 0.49
C LEU A 31 -7.61 -14.64 1.93
N PRO A 32 -6.71 -14.24 2.85
CA PRO A 32 -6.76 -14.70 4.22
C PRO A 32 -8.03 -14.19 4.94
N ASP A 33 -8.57 -15.03 5.80
CA ASP A 33 -9.67 -14.64 6.70
C ASP A 33 -9.05 -14.22 8.06
N ASN A 34 -8.49 -13.03 8.08
CA ASN A 34 -7.86 -12.47 9.28
C ASN A 34 -8.84 -11.58 10.06
N THR A 35 -8.47 -11.27 11.30
CA THR A 35 -9.29 -10.49 12.24
C THR A 35 -8.69 -9.13 12.57
N LEU A 36 -7.42 -8.91 12.27
CA LEU A 36 -6.72 -7.66 12.53
C LEU A 36 -7.05 -6.62 11.45
N PRO A 37 -7.12 -5.34 11.80
CA PRO A 37 -7.34 -4.27 10.85
C PRO A 37 -6.24 -4.25 9.77
N GLU A 38 -6.64 -3.90 8.55
CA GLU A 38 -5.76 -3.81 7.40
C GLU A 38 -5.61 -2.36 6.92
N VAL A 39 -4.39 -1.99 6.60
CA VAL A 39 -4.02 -0.75 5.92
C VAL A 39 -3.35 -1.11 4.61
N ALA A 40 -4.00 -0.80 3.50
CA ALA A 40 -3.52 -1.17 2.17
C ALA A 40 -2.73 -0.05 1.51
N PHE A 41 -1.75 -0.44 0.70
CA PHE A 41 -0.91 0.45 -0.08
C PHE A 41 -1.05 0.13 -1.56
N ALA A 42 -1.51 1.10 -2.33
CA ALA A 42 -1.66 1.03 -3.78
C ALA A 42 -0.76 2.06 -4.46
N GLY A 43 -0.40 1.82 -5.70
CA GLY A 43 0.39 2.77 -6.47
C GLY A 43 0.94 2.16 -7.74
N LYS A 44 1.33 3.04 -8.66
CA LYS A 44 1.98 2.65 -9.90
C LYS A 44 3.30 1.91 -9.59
N SER A 45 3.67 0.98 -10.44
CA SER A 45 4.97 0.33 -10.37
C SER A 45 6.10 1.37 -10.35
N ASN A 46 7.06 1.17 -9.47
CA ASN A 46 8.21 2.07 -9.25
C ASN A 46 7.86 3.48 -8.71
N VAL A 47 6.67 3.70 -8.17
CA VAL A 47 6.30 4.97 -7.53
C VAL A 47 6.99 5.19 -6.18
N GLY A 48 7.58 4.14 -5.59
CA GLY A 48 8.21 4.19 -4.27
C GLY A 48 7.39 3.50 -3.16
N LYS A 49 6.37 2.72 -3.53
CA LYS A 49 5.47 2.05 -2.57
C LYS A 49 6.22 1.14 -1.60
N SER A 50 7.09 0.26 -2.09
CA SER A 50 7.89 -0.64 -1.23
C SER A 50 8.87 0.13 -0.34
N SER A 51 9.41 1.24 -0.82
CA SER A 51 10.28 2.11 -0.02
C SER A 51 9.52 2.76 1.13
N LEU A 52 8.30 3.23 0.89
CA LEU A 52 7.44 3.78 1.92
C LEU A 52 7.07 2.71 2.96
N ILE A 53 6.63 1.53 2.52
CA ILE A 53 6.28 0.43 3.41
C ILE A 53 7.47 0.04 4.28
N ASN A 54 8.67 -0.09 3.70
CA ASN A 54 9.90 -0.39 4.45
C ASN A 54 10.20 0.70 5.49
N ALA A 55 10.05 1.97 5.13
CA ALA A 55 10.25 3.08 6.05
C ALA A 55 9.26 3.05 7.22
N LEU A 56 7.97 2.82 6.93
CA LEU A 56 6.93 2.70 7.95
C LEU A 56 7.14 1.51 8.88
N MET A 57 7.67 0.40 8.36
CA MET A 57 8.02 -0.78 9.15
C MET A 57 9.36 -0.63 9.91
N ASN A 58 10.07 0.47 9.71
CA ASN A 58 11.44 0.66 10.22
C ASN A 58 12.36 -0.50 9.82
N ARG A 59 12.30 -0.95 8.57
CA ARG A 59 13.08 -2.05 8.00
C ARG A 59 13.75 -1.62 6.70
N LYS A 60 14.97 -2.17 6.47
CA LYS A 60 15.71 -1.94 5.22
C LYS A 60 15.37 -3.04 4.24
N SER A 61 14.60 -2.99 3.29
CA SER A 61 14.38 -4.01 2.22
C SER A 61 13.53 -5.23 2.64
N TYR A 62 12.68 -5.11 3.63
CA TYR A 62 11.77 -6.20 4.01
C TYR A 62 10.64 -6.36 2.98
N ALA A 63 10.01 -5.27 2.57
CA ALA A 63 9.16 -5.25 1.39
C ALA A 63 10.05 -5.24 0.15
N ARG A 64 9.87 -6.22 -0.73
CA ARG A 64 10.74 -6.38 -1.90
C ARG A 64 10.55 -5.22 -2.86
N ILE A 65 11.63 -4.51 -3.11
CA ILE A 65 11.72 -3.58 -4.24
C ILE A 65 11.87 -4.47 -5.48
N SER A 66 10.78 -4.77 -6.16
CA SER A 66 10.82 -5.57 -7.38
C SER A 66 11.34 -4.71 -8.53
N ALA A 67 12.63 -4.81 -8.77
CA ALA A 67 13.29 -4.16 -9.91
C ALA A 67 13.03 -4.87 -11.25
N GLN A 68 12.32 -6.01 -11.29
CA GLN A 68 12.11 -6.77 -12.52
C GLN A 68 10.64 -6.70 -12.97
N PRO A 69 10.39 -6.11 -14.17
CA PRO A 69 9.08 -6.21 -14.81
C PRO A 69 8.75 -7.69 -15.09
N GLY A 70 7.53 -8.12 -14.80
CA GLY A 70 7.05 -9.46 -15.16
C GLY A 70 7.16 -10.53 -14.08
N LYS A 71 7.70 -10.25 -12.89
CA LYS A 71 7.55 -11.17 -11.75
C LYS A 71 6.10 -11.22 -11.29
N THR A 72 5.67 -12.39 -10.85
CA THR A 72 4.34 -12.65 -10.30
C THR A 72 3.99 -11.57 -9.29
N GLN A 73 3.00 -10.77 -9.60
CA GLN A 73 2.49 -9.75 -8.69
C GLN A 73 1.65 -10.45 -7.62
N THR A 74 1.87 -10.07 -6.39
CA THR A 74 1.19 -10.67 -5.23
C THR A 74 0.67 -9.58 -4.30
N ILE A 75 -0.37 -9.90 -3.54
CA ILE A 75 -0.78 -9.14 -2.37
C ILE A 75 0.01 -9.70 -1.19
N ASN A 76 0.77 -8.86 -0.51
CA ASN A 76 1.61 -9.26 0.61
C ASN A 76 1.07 -8.68 1.90
N TYR A 77 0.88 -9.53 2.91
CA TYR A 77 0.38 -9.17 4.23
C TYR A 77 1.54 -9.18 5.23
N TYR A 78 1.89 -8.00 5.72
CA TYR A 78 2.88 -7.81 6.77
C TYR A 78 2.17 -7.60 8.10
N ASN A 79 2.30 -8.55 9.01
CA ASN A 79 1.81 -8.39 10.38
C ASN A 79 2.71 -7.42 11.14
N ILE A 80 2.11 -6.40 11.70
CA ILE A 80 2.78 -5.36 12.46
C ILE A 80 2.35 -5.47 13.92
N ASN A 81 3.29 -5.79 14.79
CA ASN A 81 3.10 -5.87 16.25
C ASN A 81 1.97 -6.82 16.71
N GLU A 82 1.48 -7.70 15.85
CA GLU A 82 0.26 -8.48 16.10
C GLU A 82 -0.99 -7.62 16.32
N GLU A 83 -0.98 -6.38 15.82
CA GLU A 83 -2.05 -5.39 16.00
C GLU A 83 -2.76 -5.03 14.71
N LEU A 84 -2.04 -5.05 13.57
CA LEU A 84 -2.59 -4.73 12.25
C LEU A 84 -1.76 -5.34 11.11
N TYR A 85 -2.33 -5.31 9.91
CA TYR A 85 -1.61 -5.66 8.67
C TYR A 85 -1.33 -4.44 7.81
N TYR A 86 -0.09 -4.32 7.34
CA TYR A 86 0.21 -3.56 6.13
C TYR A 86 0.03 -4.50 4.94
N VAL A 87 -0.85 -4.11 4.02
CA VAL A 87 -1.18 -4.91 2.83
C VAL A 87 -0.60 -4.22 1.60
N ASP A 88 0.44 -4.83 1.04
CA ASP A 88 1.08 -4.33 -0.16
C ASP A 88 0.37 -4.87 -1.40
N LEU A 89 -0.38 -4.02 -2.08
CA LEU A 89 -1.09 -4.37 -3.30
C LEU A 89 -0.14 -4.39 -4.51
N PRO A 90 -0.41 -5.20 -5.54
CA PRO A 90 0.37 -5.19 -6.76
C PRO A 90 0.48 -3.80 -7.36
N GLY A 91 1.69 -3.42 -7.78
CA GLY A 91 1.89 -2.20 -8.56
C GLY A 91 1.23 -2.30 -9.94
N TYR A 92 0.61 -1.24 -10.41
CA TYR A 92 0.00 -1.18 -11.73
C TYR A 92 0.84 -0.39 -12.73
N GLY A 93 0.44 -0.38 -14.01
CA GLY A 93 1.07 0.42 -15.05
C GLY A 93 2.35 -0.16 -15.65
N PHE A 94 2.60 -1.46 -15.54
CA PHE A 94 3.72 -2.10 -16.24
C PHE A 94 3.52 -2.06 -17.76
N ALA A 95 4.48 -1.45 -18.47
CA ALA A 95 4.43 -1.38 -19.94
C ALA A 95 4.72 -2.73 -20.63
N LYS A 96 5.51 -3.59 -20.00
CA LYS A 96 6.07 -4.82 -20.59
C LYS A 96 5.28 -6.10 -20.31
N VAL A 97 4.06 -6.03 -19.82
CA VAL A 97 3.21 -7.19 -19.59
C VAL A 97 2.00 -7.18 -20.52
N THR A 98 1.50 -8.36 -20.85
CA THR A 98 0.34 -8.52 -21.72
C THR A 98 -0.92 -7.91 -21.09
N GLN A 99 -1.88 -7.53 -21.93
CA GLN A 99 -3.17 -7.00 -21.48
C GLN A 99 -3.90 -8.00 -20.56
N SER A 100 -3.87 -9.28 -20.90
CA SER A 100 -4.47 -10.34 -20.08
C SER A 100 -3.89 -10.41 -18.66
N VAL A 101 -2.59 -10.20 -18.49
CA VAL A 101 -1.95 -10.17 -17.16
C VAL A 101 -2.37 -8.93 -16.38
N LYS A 102 -2.47 -7.77 -17.05
CA LYS A 102 -2.96 -6.52 -16.40
C LYS A 102 -4.38 -6.67 -15.89
N GLU A 103 -5.25 -7.31 -16.66
CA GLU A 103 -6.63 -7.59 -16.26
C GLU A 103 -6.71 -8.51 -15.03
N LYS A 104 -5.91 -9.58 -15.01
CA LYS A 104 -5.85 -10.47 -13.85
C LYS A 104 -5.39 -9.76 -12.58
N TRP A 105 -4.42 -8.85 -12.67
CA TRP A 105 -3.99 -8.04 -11.53
C TRP A 105 -5.07 -7.05 -11.09
N GLY A 106 -5.75 -6.44 -12.05
CA GLY A 106 -6.90 -5.57 -11.76
C GLY A 106 -7.98 -6.31 -10.99
N HIS A 107 -8.40 -7.48 -11.46
CA HIS A 107 -9.37 -8.31 -10.78
C HIS A 107 -8.92 -8.75 -9.38
N MET A 108 -7.64 -9.04 -9.18
CA MET A 108 -7.11 -9.41 -7.88
C MET A 108 -7.22 -8.25 -6.87
N ILE A 109 -6.87 -7.03 -7.29
CA ILE A 109 -7.00 -5.83 -6.45
C ILE A 109 -8.47 -5.51 -6.18
N GLU A 110 -9.32 -5.55 -7.20
CA GLU A 110 -10.75 -5.31 -7.08
C GLU A 110 -11.40 -6.31 -6.12
N ASN A 111 -11.10 -7.60 -6.27
CA ASN A 111 -11.57 -8.64 -5.37
C ASN A 111 -11.15 -8.36 -3.92
N TYR A 112 -9.91 -7.93 -3.69
CA TYR A 112 -9.43 -7.55 -2.37
C TYR A 112 -10.25 -6.38 -1.80
N LEU A 113 -10.43 -5.30 -2.55
CA LEU A 113 -11.18 -4.13 -2.11
C LEU A 113 -12.65 -4.45 -1.80
N GLN A 114 -13.25 -5.39 -2.55
CA GLN A 114 -14.65 -5.78 -2.37
C GLN A 114 -14.86 -6.75 -1.20
N THR A 115 -13.90 -7.64 -0.95
CA THR A 115 -14.11 -8.78 -0.06
C THR A 115 -13.40 -8.67 1.29
N SER A 116 -12.38 -7.81 1.43
CA SER A 116 -11.73 -7.62 2.72
C SER A 116 -12.68 -7.00 3.74
N LYS A 117 -12.93 -7.72 4.84
CA LYS A 117 -13.76 -7.25 5.94
C LYS A 117 -12.99 -6.37 6.92
N GLN A 118 -11.67 -6.41 6.87
CA GLN A 118 -10.78 -5.76 7.82
C GLN A 118 -10.10 -4.50 7.29
N LEU A 119 -10.25 -4.22 6.00
CA LEU A 119 -9.67 -3.03 5.37
C LEU A 119 -10.27 -1.75 5.98
N LYS A 120 -9.40 -0.92 6.55
CA LYS A 120 -9.77 0.35 7.20
C LYS A 120 -9.33 1.56 6.41
N MET A 121 -8.21 1.46 5.69
CA MET A 121 -7.62 2.59 4.99
C MET A 121 -6.83 2.13 3.78
N VAL A 122 -6.85 2.92 2.73
CA VAL A 122 -6.03 2.71 1.53
C VAL A 122 -5.17 3.95 1.28
N PHE A 123 -3.86 3.76 1.30
CA PHE A 123 -2.90 4.77 0.84
C PHE A 123 -2.67 4.59 -0.66
N LEU A 124 -2.92 5.63 -1.44
CA LEU A 124 -2.67 5.67 -2.87
C LEU A 124 -1.46 6.58 -3.15
N LEU A 125 -0.35 5.97 -3.56
CA LEU A 125 0.88 6.68 -3.88
C LEU A 125 0.83 7.19 -5.32
N ILE A 126 1.03 8.50 -5.48
CA ILE A 126 1.02 9.19 -6.77
C ILE A 126 2.33 9.97 -6.93
N ASP A 127 2.95 9.87 -8.10
CA ASP A 127 4.11 10.68 -8.45
C ASP A 127 3.67 12.09 -8.85
N ILE A 128 3.92 13.07 -7.99
CA ILE A 128 3.49 14.47 -8.20
C ILE A 128 4.27 15.20 -9.30
N ARG A 129 5.36 14.65 -9.81
CA ARG A 129 6.12 15.25 -10.92
C ARG A 129 5.36 15.18 -12.25
N HIS A 130 4.33 14.34 -12.32
CA HIS A 130 3.52 14.13 -13.50
C HIS A 130 2.03 14.26 -13.18
N LYS A 131 1.23 14.53 -14.21
CA LYS A 131 -0.22 14.41 -14.08
C LYS A 131 -0.57 12.95 -13.74
N PRO A 132 -1.58 12.71 -12.88
CA PRO A 132 -2.04 11.36 -12.61
C PRO A 132 -2.34 10.60 -13.91
N SER A 133 -1.83 9.39 -14.02
CA SER A 133 -2.10 8.53 -15.17
C SER A 133 -3.56 8.04 -15.14
N LYS A 134 -4.05 7.53 -16.27
CA LYS A 134 -5.38 6.90 -16.34
C LYS A 134 -5.54 5.78 -15.29
N ASN A 135 -4.47 5.04 -15.02
CA ASN A 135 -4.49 3.97 -14.02
C ASN A 135 -4.54 4.53 -12.58
N ASP A 136 -3.92 5.68 -12.32
CA ASP A 136 -4.03 6.33 -11.00
C ASP A 136 -5.46 6.79 -10.75
N VAL A 137 -6.10 7.40 -11.73
CA VAL A 137 -7.51 7.82 -11.66
C VAL A 137 -8.42 6.61 -11.48
N MET A 138 -8.22 5.57 -12.28
CA MET A 138 -9.02 4.34 -12.18
C MET A 138 -8.88 3.68 -10.79
N MET A 139 -7.67 3.62 -10.23
CA MET A 139 -7.45 3.08 -8.90
C MET A 139 -8.12 3.93 -7.83
N TYR A 140 -8.06 5.25 -7.94
CA TYR A 140 -8.74 6.17 -7.05
C TYR A 140 -10.27 5.94 -7.08
N ASP A 141 -10.84 5.83 -8.28
CA ASP A 141 -12.27 5.58 -8.47
C ASP A 141 -12.70 4.21 -7.92
N TRP A 142 -11.89 3.17 -8.11
CA TRP A 142 -12.14 1.85 -7.53
C TRP A 142 -12.17 1.87 -6.00
N ILE A 143 -11.23 2.59 -5.37
CA ILE A 143 -11.20 2.73 -3.91
C ILE A 143 -12.46 3.44 -3.42
N LEU A 144 -12.86 4.55 -4.09
CA LEU A 144 -14.08 5.27 -3.75
C LEU A 144 -15.35 4.43 -3.97
N HIS A 145 -15.43 3.70 -5.09
CA HIS A 145 -16.59 2.85 -5.43
C HIS A 145 -16.81 1.75 -4.39
N ASN A 146 -15.75 1.25 -3.78
CA ASN A 146 -15.82 0.27 -2.70
C ASN A 146 -16.03 0.88 -1.31
N GLY A 147 -16.36 2.17 -1.22
CA GLY A 147 -16.74 2.85 0.02
C GLY A 147 -15.57 3.34 0.86
N TYR A 148 -14.34 3.26 0.37
CA TYR A 148 -13.15 3.76 1.06
C TYR A 148 -12.78 5.16 0.58
N ARG A 149 -12.20 5.96 1.47
CA ARG A 149 -11.58 7.24 1.10
C ARG A 149 -10.08 7.03 0.95
N PRO A 150 -9.51 7.16 -0.25
CA PRO A 150 -8.08 7.01 -0.42
C PRO A 150 -7.33 8.17 0.25
N VAL A 151 -6.28 7.84 1.00
CA VAL A 151 -5.31 8.81 1.45
C VAL A 151 -4.25 8.91 0.36
N THR A 152 -4.26 10.01 -0.39
CA THR A 152 -3.26 10.21 -1.44
C THR A 152 -1.92 10.63 -0.83
N VAL A 153 -0.88 9.90 -1.16
CA VAL A 153 0.50 10.19 -0.76
C VAL A 153 1.26 10.70 -1.97
N SER A 154 1.62 11.97 -1.91
CA SER A 154 2.48 12.57 -2.92
C SER A 154 3.91 12.12 -2.68
N TYR A 155 4.47 11.38 -3.61
CA TYR A 155 5.84 10.88 -3.51
C TYR A 155 6.70 11.45 -4.63
N THR A 156 7.76 12.14 -4.25
CA THR A 156 8.90 12.40 -5.12
C THR A 156 10.00 11.44 -4.70
N HIS A 157 10.78 10.89 -5.64
CA HIS A 157 11.99 10.16 -5.30
C HIS A 157 12.94 11.08 -4.53
N LEU A 158 12.74 11.17 -3.23
CA LEU A 158 13.75 11.70 -2.34
C LEU A 158 14.84 10.61 -2.28
N THR A 159 15.91 10.82 -3.01
CA THR A 159 17.18 10.27 -2.61
C THR A 159 17.42 10.83 -1.21
N LEU A 160 17.21 10.00 -0.19
CA LEU A 160 17.69 10.33 1.14
C LEU A 160 19.18 10.67 0.98
N PRO A 161 19.64 11.82 1.48
CA PRO A 161 21.07 12.13 1.44
C PRO A 161 21.77 10.97 2.15
N THR A 162 22.55 10.21 1.40
CA THR A 162 23.51 9.28 1.97
C THR A 162 24.39 10.11 2.87
N LYS A 163 24.27 9.93 4.18
CA LYS A 163 25.25 10.48 5.10
C LYS A 163 26.60 9.97 4.63
N ALA A 164 27.38 10.87 4.13
CA ALA A 164 28.79 10.65 3.90
C ALA A 164 29.50 10.30 5.20
#